data_8e1fba2b55f5c5233f0ddf084016475e
#
_entry.id   8e1fba2b55f5c5233f0ddf084016475e
#
_cell.length_a   1.000
_cell.length_b   1.000
_cell.length_c   1.000
_cell.angle_alpha   90.00
_cell.angle_beta   90.00
_cell.angle_gamma   90.00
#
_symmetry.space_group_name_H-M   'P 1'
#
loop_
_entity.id
_entity.type
_entity.pdbx_description
1 polymer ?
#
loop_
_entity_poly.entity_id
_entity_poly.type
_entity_poly.pdbx_seq_one_letter_code
_entity_poly.pdbx_strand_id
1 'polypeptide(L)'
;MYFGTLFVFYQVENNIAMKRIIFTTVLSFALAASIMAQNKIWSLDDCMRYAVENSPKVKQQLYTNNTYKAEHQSAIASFLPSISTQVDAQYRFGRSVDPETNTYVNTSTFNNGYGVYASLPLFRGGQLINQWRLANVNRYMGRNDLQKQKDDLAISIMDAFITVVYYQGLVKMCSEKLEDSQRLLYKTRRQEELGLKGKADVAQIESQVAGDDYNLTHQQNLYNTAMMTLKNAMNYPSDLALDVDTVVPPVQDILAEESVSAIQDYAMANNPTALQAAFQLKASKMNYLITKGKLLPTLSVEAGISTSYFENLKSENAP
;
A
#
# COMPACT_ATOMS: atom_id res chain seq x y z
N MET A 1 0.34 1.90 -71.62
CA MET A 1 -0.40 2.22 -70.35
C MET A 1 -0.78 1.00 -69.52
N TYR A 2 -0.08 -0.13 -69.71
CA TYR A 2 -0.42 -1.41 -69.00
C TYR A 2 0.65 -1.91 -68.00
N PHE A 3 1.81 -1.23 -67.90
CA PHE A 3 2.90 -1.67 -67.01
C PHE A 3 2.79 -1.08 -65.58
N GLY A 4 2.09 0.02 -65.37
CA GLY A 4 1.95 0.66 -64.04
C GLY A 4 0.94 -0.02 -63.12
N THR A 5 -0.12 -0.60 -63.68
CA THR A 5 -1.17 -1.25 -62.91
C THR A 5 -0.72 -2.63 -62.37
N LEU A 6 0.14 -3.36 -63.07
CA LEU A 6 0.67 -4.65 -62.62
C LEU A 6 1.63 -4.51 -61.45
N PHE A 7 2.41 -3.42 -61.38
CA PHE A 7 3.37 -3.17 -60.30
C PHE A 7 2.68 -2.75 -58.99
N VAL A 8 1.59 -2.03 -59.08
CA VAL A 8 0.78 -1.63 -57.90
C VAL A 8 0.03 -2.84 -57.32
N PHE A 9 -0.49 -3.75 -58.16
CA PHE A 9 -1.12 -4.99 -57.66
C PHE A 9 -0.12 -5.91 -56.98
N TYR A 10 1.11 -6.05 -57.47
CA TYR A 10 2.15 -6.88 -56.85
C TYR A 10 2.63 -6.31 -55.52
N GLN A 11 2.67 -5.01 -55.34
CA GLN A 11 3.01 -4.36 -54.07
C GLN A 11 1.88 -4.50 -53.03
N VAL A 12 0.62 -4.45 -53.45
CA VAL A 12 -0.54 -4.57 -52.56
C VAL A 12 -0.69 -6.03 -52.05
N GLU A 13 -0.49 -7.03 -52.92
CA GLU A 13 -0.52 -8.46 -52.49
C GLU A 13 0.60 -8.81 -51.52
N ASN A 14 1.82 -8.34 -51.77
CA ASN A 14 2.94 -8.55 -50.84
C ASN A 14 2.74 -7.87 -49.47
N ASN A 15 2.11 -6.70 -49.46
CA ASN A 15 1.77 -6.01 -48.19
C ASN A 15 0.67 -6.73 -47.41
N ILE A 16 -0.30 -7.34 -48.09
CA ILE A 16 -1.36 -8.12 -47.44
C ILE A 16 -0.83 -9.47 -46.94
N ALA A 17 0.05 -10.14 -47.71
CA ALA A 17 0.70 -11.36 -47.33
C ALA A 17 1.64 -11.14 -46.13
N MET A 18 2.44 -10.06 -46.12
CA MET A 18 3.32 -9.71 -45.00
C MET A 18 2.54 -9.34 -43.71
N LYS A 19 1.42 -8.61 -43.83
CA LYS A 19 0.52 -8.34 -42.71
C LYS A 19 -0.13 -9.61 -42.12
N ARG A 20 -0.50 -10.57 -42.99
CA ARG A 20 -1.04 -11.87 -42.56
C ARG A 20 0.02 -12.71 -41.88
N ILE A 21 1.27 -12.73 -42.34
CA ILE A 21 2.37 -13.44 -41.71
C ILE A 21 2.72 -12.81 -40.38
N ILE A 22 2.77 -11.49 -40.26
CA ILE A 22 3.01 -10.79 -39.00
C ILE A 22 1.86 -11.07 -38.00
N PHE A 23 0.61 -11.03 -38.45
CA PHE A 23 -0.54 -11.31 -37.61
C PHE A 23 -0.58 -12.77 -37.11
N THR A 24 -0.23 -13.75 -37.96
CA THR A 24 -0.16 -15.16 -37.57
C THR A 24 1.02 -15.44 -36.66
N THR A 25 2.17 -14.78 -36.83
CA THR A 25 3.32 -14.92 -35.93
C THR A 25 3.07 -14.25 -34.57
N VAL A 26 2.41 -13.09 -34.51
CA VAL A 26 2.01 -12.44 -33.26
C VAL A 26 0.95 -13.27 -32.53
N LEU A 27 -0.02 -13.83 -33.26
CA LEU A 27 -1.06 -14.68 -32.70
C LEU A 27 -0.49 -16.00 -32.16
N SER A 28 0.46 -16.63 -32.87
CA SER A 28 1.13 -17.85 -32.40
C SER A 28 2.06 -17.59 -31.22
N PHE A 29 2.70 -16.41 -31.14
CA PHE A 29 3.50 -16.01 -29.98
C PHE A 29 2.62 -15.72 -28.76
N ALA A 30 1.45 -15.10 -28.95
CA ALA A 30 0.47 -14.90 -27.89
C ALA A 30 -0.13 -16.21 -27.37
N LEU A 31 -0.38 -17.20 -28.25
CA LEU A 31 -0.80 -18.54 -27.83
C LEU A 31 0.33 -19.32 -27.10
N ALA A 32 1.58 -19.19 -27.54
CA ALA A 32 2.72 -19.82 -26.88
C ALA A 32 3.00 -19.24 -25.48
N ALA A 33 2.75 -17.93 -25.28
CA ALA A 33 2.83 -17.29 -23.98
C ALA A 33 1.74 -17.78 -22.98
N SER A 34 0.60 -18.25 -23.48
CA SER A 34 -0.50 -18.78 -22.65
C SER A 34 -0.23 -20.19 -22.13
N ILE A 35 0.67 -20.97 -22.76
CA ILE A 35 0.99 -22.36 -22.39
C ILE A 35 2.05 -22.43 -21.27
N MET A 36 2.74 -21.34 -20.98
CA MET A 36 3.71 -21.23 -19.88
C MET A 36 3.11 -20.87 -18.52
N ALA A 37 1.78 -20.90 -18.36
CA ALA A 37 1.14 -20.91 -17.05
C ALA A 37 1.32 -22.30 -16.41
N GLN A 38 2.57 -22.75 -16.21
CA GLN A 38 2.87 -23.84 -15.29
C GLN A 38 2.32 -23.44 -13.93
N ASN A 39 1.51 -24.30 -13.32
CA ASN A 39 1.09 -24.15 -11.93
C ASN A 39 2.35 -23.98 -11.08
N LYS A 40 2.71 -22.72 -10.79
CA LYS A 40 3.85 -22.44 -9.93
C LYS A 40 3.45 -22.88 -8.53
N ILE A 41 4.17 -23.84 -7.98
CA ILE A 41 4.07 -24.18 -6.56
C ILE A 41 4.75 -23.05 -5.78
N TRP A 42 4.00 -22.41 -4.91
CA TRP A 42 4.45 -21.25 -4.15
C TRP A 42 5.11 -21.68 -2.85
N SER A 43 6.37 -21.32 -2.67
CA SER A 43 7.06 -21.45 -1.39
C SER A 43 6.63 -20.32 -0.43
N LEU A 44 6.92 -20.47 0.87
CA LEU A 44 6.69 -19.43 1.86
C LEU A 44 7.39 -18.11 1.47
N ASP A 45 8.64 -18.19 0.98
CA ASP A 45 9.41 -17.01 0.56
C ASP A 45 8.79 -16.33 -0.66
N ASP A 46 8.26 -17.10 -1.61
CA ASP A 46 7.55 -16.54 -2.77
C ASP A 46 6.28 -15.81 -2.34
N CYS A 47 5.52 -16.38 -1.40
CA CYS A 47 4.32 -15.75 -0.85
C CYS A 47 4.65 -14.46 -0.11
N MET A 48 5.67 -14.44 0.73
CA MET A 48 6.11 -13.25 1.46
C MET A 48 6.59 -12.15 0.51
N ARG A 49 7.42 -12.48 -0.47
CA ARG A 49 7.92 -11.53 -1.46
C ARG A 49 6.78 -10.92 -2.27
N TYR A 50 5.89 -11.74 -2.80
CA TYR A 50 4.73 -11.27 -3.55
C TYR A 50 3.84 -10.35 -2.70
N ALA A 51 3.58 -10.74 -1.44
CA ALA A 51 2.78 -9.94 -0.53
C ALA A 51 3.40 -8.56 -0.28
N VAL A 52 4.71 -8.47 -0.04
CA VAL A 52 5.42 -7.21 0.17
C VAL A 52 5.35 -6.30 -1.06
N GLU A 53 5.49 -6.85 -2.27
CA GLU A 53 5.44 -6.10 -3.53
C GLU A 53 4.02 -5.59 -3.85
N ASN A 54 3.00 -6.36 -3.51
CA ASN A 54 1.61 -6.07 -3.88
C ASN A 54 0.75 -5.50 -2.77
N SER A 55 1.25 -5.43 -1.52
CA SER A 55 0.50 -4.93 -0.38
C SER A 55 0.16 -3.43 -0.51
N PRO A 56 -1.12 -3.06 -0.45
CA PRO A 56 -1.53 -1.66 -0.39
C PRO A 56 -0.98 -0.93 0.85
N LYS A 57 -0.88 -1.60 2.00
CA LYS A 57 -0.35 -1.04 3.25
C LYS A 57 1.14 -0.68 3.13
N VAL A 58 1.94 -1.55 2.51
CA VAL A 58 3.36 -1.29 2.26
C VAL A 58 3.53 -0.12 1.27
N LYS A 59 2.72 -0.07 0.20
CA LYS A 59 2.70 1.04 -0.75
C LYS A 59 2.29 2.35 -0.07
N GLN A 60 1.26 2.34 0.77
CA GLN A 60 0.84 3.50 1.56
C GLN A 60 1.99 4.03 2.43
N GLN A 61 2.69 3.14 3.15
CA GLN A 61 3.83 3.55 3.98
C GLN A 61 5.00 4.09 3.14
N LEU A 62 5.21 3.57 1.94
CA LEU A 62 6.20 4.10 1.01
C LEU A 62 5.87 5.56 0.60
N TYR A 63 4.59 5.86 0.31
CA TYR A 63 4.16 7.23 0.01
C TYR A 63 4.26 8.14 1.24
N THR A 64 3.94 7.64 2.44
CA THR A 64 4.17 8.36 3.70
C THR A 64 5.64 8.72 3.88
N ASN A 65 6.57 7.82 3.54
CA ASN A 65 8.00 8.13 3.54
C ASN A 65 8.38 9.24 2.55
N ASN A 66 7.74 9.30 1.40
CA ASN A 66 7.96 10.39 0.44
C ASN A 66 7.43 11.72 0.99
N THR A 67 6.31 11.71 1.73
CA THR A 67 5.81 12.88 2.46
C THR A 67 6.85 13.36 3.48
N TYR A 68 7.41 12.48 4.32
CA TYR A 68 8.47 12.86 5.26
C TYR A 68 9.73 13.41 4.58
N LYS A 69 10.08 12.91 3.39
CA LYS A 69 11.18 13.50 2.60
C LYS A 69 10.84 14.91 2.15
N ALA A 70 9.63 15.15 1.65
CA ALA A 70 9.16 16.47 1.23
C ALA A 70 9.08 17.44 2.41
N GLU A 71 8.59 17.00 3.58
CA GLU A 71 8.58 17.79 4.82
C GLU A 71 9.99 18.17 5.28
N HIS A 72 10.95 17.25 5.18
CA HIS A 72 12.35 17.54 5.49
C HIS A 72 12.93 18.60 4.53
N GLN A 73 12.63 18.52 3.23
CA GLN A 73 13.03 19.53 2.24
C GLN A 73 12.34 20.87 2.52
N SER A 74 11.05 20.87 2.86
CA SER A 74 10.29 22.06 3.26
C SER A 74 10.86 22.70 4.51
N ALA A 75 11.30 21.90 5.51
CA ALA A 75 11.95 22.42 6.70
C ALA A 75 13.30 23.07 6.40
N ILE A 76 14.06 22.59 5.41
CA ILE A 76 15.27 23.25 4.91
C ILE A 76 14.89 24.55 4.17
N ALA A 77 13.89 24.50 3.29
CA ALA A 77 13.43 25.66 2.53
C ALA A 77 12.90 26.78 3.44
N SER A 78 12.45 26.46 4.66
CA SER A 78 11.98 27.46 5.64
C SER A 78 13.10 28.39 6.16
N PHE A 79 14.36 28.09 5.88
CA PHE A 79 15.50 29.00 6.14
C PHE A 79 15.74 30.00 4.99
N LEU A 80 15.09 29.80 3.83
CA LEU A 80 15.22 30.67 2.66
C LEU A 80 14.14 31.76 2.69
N PRO A 81 14.36 32.88 1.94
CA PRO A 81 13.31 33.88 1.77
C PRO A 81 12.07 33.28 1.10
N SER A 82 10.89 33.58 1.63
CA SER A 82 9.63 33.32 0.96
C SER A 82 9.26 34.51 0.09
N ILE A 83 8.86 34.27 -1.16
CA ILE A 83 8.37 35.27 -2.10
C ILE A 83 6.88 34.99 -2.32
N SER A 84 6.06 36.03 -2.11
CA SER A 84 4.64 35.98 -2.35
C SER A 84 4.20 37.11 -3.29
N THR A 85 3.24 36.83 -4.15
CA THR A 85 2.60 37.84 -4.99
C THR A 85 1.13 37.95 -4.60
N GLN A 86 0.65 39.16 -4.55
CA GLN A 86 -0.76 39.44 -4.27
C GLN A 86 -1.34 40.29 -5.39
N VAL A 87 -2.51 39.89 -5.87
CA VAL A 87 -3.34 40.68 -6.79
C VAL A 87 -4.71 40.73 -6.17
N ASP A 88 -5.21 41.94 -5.97
CA ASP A 88 -6.55 42.17 -5.46
C ASP A 88 -7.32 43.13 -6.35
N ALA A 89 -8.61 42.87 -6.53
CA ALA A 89 -9.55 43.77 -7.22
C ALA A 89 -10.81 43.87 -6.37
N GLN A 90 -11.16 45.09 -6.03
CA GLN A 90 -12.29 45.35 -5.14
C GLN A 90 -13.17 46.50 -5.66
N TYR A 91 -14.45 46.23 -5.82
CA TYR A 91 -15.48 47.24 -5.96
C TYR A 91 -16.07 47.57 -4.57
N ARG A 92 -16.14 48.88 -4.24
CA ARG A 92 -16.84 49.37 -3.05
C ARG A 92 -17.98 50.26 -3.48
N PHE A 93 -19.15 49.97 -2.97
CA PHE A 93 -20.38 50.75 -3.18
C PHE A 93 -20.85 51.31 -1.86
N GLY A 94 -21.23 52.59 -1.84
CA GLY A 94 -21.80 53.15 -0.64
C GLY A 94 -21.36 54.59 -0.37
N ARG A 95 -21.57 55.02 0.86
CA ARG A 95 -21.27 56.38 1.31
C ARG A 95 -19.82 56.46 1.83
N SER A 96 -19.01 57.30 1.20
CA SER A 96 -17.64 57.56 1.58
C SER A 96 -17.40 59.04 1.80
N VAL A 97 -16.35 59.37 2.53
CA VAL A 97 -15.90 60.77 2.68
C VAL A 97 -15.02 61.08 1.48
N ASP A 98 -15.38 62.14 0.77
CA ASP A 98 -14.57 62.69 -0.32
C ASP A 98 -13.34 63.42 0.30
N PRO A 99 -12.09 63.01 -0.10
CA PRO A 99 -10.87 63.58 0.47
C PRO A 99 -10.66 65.07 0.15
N GLU A 100 -11.25 65.57 -0.94
CA GLU A 100 -11.06 66.95 -1.35
C GLU A 100 -12.01 67.89 -0.63
N THR A 101 -13.28 67.45 -0.46
CA THR A 101 -14.35 68.30 0.10
C THR A 101 -14.67 67.99 1.55
N ASN A 102 -14.14 66.90 2.08
CA ASN A 102 -14.43 66.35 3.42
C ASN A 102 -15.93 66.18 3.70
N THR A 103 -16.71 65.93 2.61
CA THR A 103 -18.15 65.70 2.68
C THR A 103 -18.48 64.24 2.38
N TYR A 104 -19.64 63.76 2.90
CA TYR A 104 -20.10 62.43 2.61
C TYR A 104 -20.78 62.40 1.24
N VAL A 105 -20.21 61.59 0.34
CA VAL A 105 -20.75 61.36 -1.02
C VAL A 105 -21.03 59.89 -1.25
N ASN A 106 -22.06 59.60 -2.03
CA ASN A 106 -22.29 58.25 -2.53
C ASN A 106 -21.34 58.00 -3.69
N THR A 107 -20.44 57.09 -3.50
CA THR A 107 -19.44 56.76 -4.52
C THR A 107 -19.38 55.25 -4.75
N SER A 108 -19.10 54.91 -5.99
CA SER A 108 -18.65 53.56 -6.36
C SER A 108 -17.18 53.66 -6.71
N THR A 109 -16.35 52.88 -6.05
CA THR A 109 -14.90 52.92 -6.29
C THR A 109 -14.43 51.57 -6.71
N PHE A 110 -13.55 51.51 -7.69
CA PHE A 110 -12.78 50.33 -8.08
C PHE A 110 -11.35 50.50 -7.62
N ASN A 111 -10.84 49.52 -6.90
CA ASN A 111 -9.44 49.49 -6.46
C ASN A 111 -8.82 48.16 -6.93
N ASN A 112 -7.67 48.24 -7.59
CA ASN A 112 -6.91 47.09 -8.03
C ASN A 112 -5.47 47.25 -7.54
N GLY A 113 -5.02 46.27 -6.74
CA GLY A 113 -3.69 46.24 -6.13
C GLY A 113 -2.83 45.12 -6.68
N TYR A 114 -1.55 45.42 -6.84
CA TYR A 114 -0.52 44.44 -7.25
C TYR A 114 0.64 44.58 -6.29
N GLY A 115 1.12 43.46 -5.74
CA GLY A 115 2.22 43.47 -4.81
C GLY A 115 3.12 42.23 -4.96
N VAL A 116 4.40 42.41 -4.78
CA VAL A 116 5.38 41.35 -4.60
C VAL A 116 6.11 41.60 -3.28
N TYR A 117 6.10 40.58 -2.41
CA TYR A 117 6.66 40.64 -1.09
C TYR A 117 7.67 39.51 -0.88
N ALA A 118 8.80 39.83 -0.25
CA ALA A 118 9.78 38.87 0.19
C ALA A 118 9.93 38.94 1.71
N SER A 119 9.90 37.81 2.39
CA SER A 119 10.10 37.71 3.84
C SER A 119 11.16 36.66 4.18
N LEU A 120 12.17 37.05 4.95
CA LEU A 120 13.25 36.18 5.42
C LEU A 120 13.24 36.14 6.95
N PRO A 121 12.98 34.98 7.56
CA PRO A 121 13.09 34.82 9.00
C PRO A 121 14.57 34.76 9.40
N LEU A 122 15.04 35.72 10.20
CA LEU A 122 16.41 35.72 10.73
C LEU A 122 16.49 34.95 12.06
N PHE A 123 15.48 35.10 12.91
CA PHE A 123 15.42 34.41 14.20
C PHE A 123 13.96 34.11 14.58
N ARG A 124 13.68 32.89 14.96
CA ARG A 124 12.36 32.43 15.45
C ARG A 124 12.51 31.62 16.73
N GLY A 125 13.28 32.13 17.72
CA GLY A 125 13.43 31.40 18.99
C GLY A 125 13.98 29.99 18.87
N GLY A 126 14.78 29.68 17.84
CA GLY A 126 15.30 28.34 17.56
C GLY A 126 14.29 27.36 16.98
N GLN A 127 13.04 27.78 16.68
CA GLN A 127 11.98 26.92 16.15
C GLN A 127 12.37 26.29 14.81
N LEU A 128 12.95 27.06 13.86
CA LEU A 128 13.35 26.55 12.53
C LEU A 128 14.35 25.40 12.63
N ILE A 129 15.34 25.53 13.49
CA ILE A 129 16.36 24.48 13.70
C ILE A 129 15.72 23.22 14.29
N ASN A 130 14.82 23.38 15.26
CA ASN A 130 14.15 22.25 15.89
C ASN A 130 13.08 21.63 14.96
N GLN A 131 12.42 22.39 14.09
CA GLN A 131 11.54 21.88 13.02
C GLN A 131 12.32 21.06 12.00
N TRP A 132 13.50 21.53 11.57
CA TRP A 132 14.38 20.75 10.71
C TRP A 132 14.83 19.44 11.38
N ARG A 133 15.21 19.50 12.68
CA ARG A 133 15.58 18.29 13.44
C ARG A 133 14.42 17.33 13.57
N LEU A 134 13.21 17.83 13.83
CA LEU A 134 11.98 17.04 13.90
C LEU A 134 11.70 16.35 12.55
N ALA A 135 11.73 17.10 11.45
CA ALA A 135 11.52 16.54 10.11
C ALA A 135 12.58 15.47 9.76
N ASN A 136 13.83 15.65 10.21
CA ASN A 136 14.86 14.64 10.04
C ASN A 136 14.58 13.37 10.87
N VAL A 137 14.12 13.51 12.11
CA VAL A 137 13.70 12.36 12.96
C VAL A 137 12.53 11.65 12.31
N ASN A 138 11.51 12.37 11.84
CA ASN A 138 10.35 11.78 11.16
C ASN A 138 10.76 11.01 9.89
N ARG A 139 11.74 11.50 9.14
CA ARG A 139 12.27 10.81 7.96
C ARG A 139 12.93 9.46 8.31
N TYR A 140 13.63 9.38 9.43
CA TYR A 140 14.21 8.11 9.92
C TYR A 140 13.13 7.19 10.48
N MET A 141 12.19 7.75 11.24
CA MET A 141 11.03 7.02 11.77
C MET A 141 10.22 6.39 10.65
N GLY A 142 9.92 7.12 9.57
CA GLY A 142 9.18 6.58 8.44
C GLY A 142 9.87 5.42 7.74
N ARG A 143 11.21 5.42 7.64
CA ARG A 143 11.96 4.26 7.12
C ARG A 143 11.83 3.04 8.03
N ASN A 144 11.90 3.25 9.33
CA ASN A 144 11.70 2.21 10.32
C ASN A 144 10.27 1.64 10.27
N ASP A 145 9.27 2.51 10.13
CA ASP A 145 7.86 2.12 10.01
C ASP A 145 7.61 1.30 8.74
N LEU A 146 8.30 1.61 7.63
CA LEU A 146 8.23 0.80 6.43
C LEU A 146 8.80 -0.60 6.66
N GLN A 147 9.93 -0.73 7.37
CA GLN A 147 10.48 -2.04 7.69
C GLN A 147 9.52 -2.80 8.60
N LYS A 148 9.00 -2.13 9.64
CA LYS A 148 7.98 -2.71 10.53
C LYS A 148 6.77 -3.26 9.77
N GLN A 149 6.22 -2.49 8.81
CA GLN A 149 5.08 -2.93 7.99
C GLN A 149 5.41 -4.16 7.14
N LYS A 150 6.64 -4.27 6.63
CA LYS A 150 7.08 -5.45 5.88
C LYS A 150 7.21 -6.67 6.80
N ASP A 151 7.77 -6.49 7.99
CA ASP A 151 7.97 -7.56 8.97
C ASP A 151 6.61 -8.07 9.50
N ASP A 152 5.71 -7.16 9.87
CA ASP A 152 4.34 -7.50 10.31
C ASP A 152 3.57 -8.25 9.23
N LEU A 153 3.71 -7.83 7.96
CA LEU A 153 3.09 -8.52 6.83
C LEU A 153 3.70 -9.91 6.62
N ALA A 154 5.03 -10.03 6.66
CA ALA A 154 5.71 -11.31 6.51
C ALA A 154 5.27 -12.33 7.58
N ILE A 155 5.15 -11.89 8.84
CA ILE A 155 4.65 -12.72 9.94
C ILE A 155 3.20 -13.15 9.67
N SER A 156 2.33 -12.24 9.24
CA SER A 156 0.94 -12.57 8.90
C SER A 156 0.83 -13.57 7.75
N ILE A 157 1.69 -13.46 6.74
CA ILE A 157 1.73 -14.42 5.61
C ILE A 157 2.23 -15.78 6.10
N MET A 158 3.27 -15.80 6.94
CA MET A 158 3.81 -17.04 7.52
C MET A 158 2.73 -17.79 8.32
N ASP A 159 1.98 -17.10 9.18
CA ASP A 159 0.89 -17.67 9.97
C ASP A 159 -0.22 -18.24 9.07
N ALA A 160 -0.67 -17.47 8.06
CA ALA A 160 -1.67 -17.92 7.11
C ALA A 160 -1.18 -19.11 6.27
N PHE A 161 0.09 -19.11 5.83
CA PHE A 161 0.70 -20.20 5.05
C PHE A 161 0.77 -21.50 5.87
N ILE A 162 1.28 -21.43 7.10
CA ILE A 162 1.34 -22.59 8.01
C ILE A 162 -0.05 -23.16 8.26
N THR A 163 -1.05 -22.29 8.42
CA THR A 163 -2.46 -22.71 8.58
C THR A 163 -2.98 -23.47 7.35
N VAL A 164 -2.63 -23.04 6.14
CA VAL A 164 -2.99 -23.77 4.88
C VAL A 164 -2.32 -25.14 4.86
N VAL A 165 -1.02 -25.22 5.13
CA VAL A 165 -0.25 -26.49 5.15
C VAL A 165 -0.83 -27.44 6.21
N TYR A 166 -1.20 -26.94 7.37
CA TYR A 166 -1.82 -27.71 8.43
C TYR A 166 -3.16 -28.35 7.98
N TYR A 167 -4.07 -27.55 7.42
CA TYR A 167 -5.37 -28.08 6.95
C TYR A 167 -5.21 -28.98 5.74
N GLN A 168 -4.24 -28.75 4.88
CA GLN A 168 -3.93 -29.66 3.77
C GLN A 168 -3.51 -31.05 4.28
N GLY A 169 -2.69 -31.09 5.32
CA GLY A 169 -2.32 -32.33 6.00
C GLY A 169 -3.53 -33.04 6.62
N LEU A 170 -4.44 -32.29 7.26
CA LEU A 170 -5.67 -32.85 7.85
C LEU A 170 -6.63 -33.40 6.78
N VAL A 171 -6.78 -32.72 5.65
CA VAL A 171 -7.60 -33.21 4.52
C VAL A 171 -7.06 -34.53 4.01
N LYS A 172 -5.72 -34.63 3.82
CA LYS A 172 -5.08 -35.87 3.40
C LYS A 172 -5.34 -37.01 4.39
N MET A 173 -5.13 -36.76 5.68
CA MET A 173 -5.35 -37.75 6.76
C MET A 173 -6.84 -38.20 6.80
N CYS A 174 -7.81 -37.27 6.70
CA CYS A 174 -9.22 -37.62 6.68
C CYS A 174 -9.62 -38.37 5.43
N SER A 175 -9.02 -38.06 4.26
CA SER A 175 -9.24 -38.81 3.02
C SER A 175 -8.75 -40.27 3.13
N GLU A 176 -7.56 -40.49 3.67
CA GLU A 176 -7.00 -41.82 3.92
C GLU A 176 -7.88 -42.61 4.91
N LYS A 177 -8.33 -41.96 5.99
CA LYS A 177 -9.24 -42.57 6.96
C LYS A 177 -10.60 -42.96 6.37
N LEU A 178 -11.19 -42.12 5.52
CA LEU A 178 -12.43 -42.43 4.83
C LEU A 178 -12.24 -43.63 3.86
N GLU A 179 -11.13 -43.70 3.15
CA GLU A 179 -10.83 -44.84 2.28
C GLU A 179 -10.71 -46.15 3.09
N ASP A 180 -10.06 -46.11 4.24
CA ASP A 180 -9.92 -47.27 5.12
C ASP A 180 -11.27 -47.74 5.69
N SER A 181 -12.12 -46.81 6.12
CA SER A 181 -13.46 -47.13 6.63
C SER A 181 -14.37 -47.67 5.51
N GLN A 182 -14.24 -47.19 4.28
CA GLN A 182 -14.96 -47.73 3.11
C GLN A 182 -14.48 -49.14 2.77
N ARG A 183 -13.18 -49.44 2.83
CA ARG A 183 -12.63 -50.79 2.64
C ARG A 183 -13.15 -51.73 3.73
N LEU A 184 -13.22 -51.24 4.99
CA LEU A 184 -13.76 -52.02 6.11
C LEU A 184 -15.26 -52.32 5.91
N LEU A 185 -16.05 -51.34 5.44
CA LEU A 185 -17.47 -51.54 5.13
C LEU A 185 -17.63 -52.61 4.07
N TYR A 186 -16.86 -52.53 2.98
CA TYR A 186 -16.91 -53.56 1.93
C TYR A 186 -16.64 -54.97 2.47
N LYS A 187 -15.60 -55.11 3.30
CA LYS A 187 -15.24 -56.37 3.95
C LYS A 187 -16.35 -56.86 4.89
N THR A 188 -16.95 -55.99 5.69
CA THR A 188 -17.99 -56.35 6.65
C THR A 188 -19.29 -56.76 5.95
N ARG A 189 -19.68 -56.10 4.85
CA ARG A 189 -20.81 -56.50 4.01
C ARG A 189 -20.63 -57.88 3.38
N ARG A 190 -19.40 -58.22 2.91
CA ARG A 190 -19.10 -59.60 2.42
C ARG A 190 -19.15 -60.65 3.51
N GLN A 191 -18.78 -60.32 4.74
CA GLN A 191 -18.91 -61.21 5.89
C GLN A 191 -20.35 -61.41 6.32
N GLU A 192 -21.22 -60.39 6.19
CA GLU A 192 -22.65 -60.47 6.45
C GLU A 192 -23.33 -61.39 5.39
N GLU A 193 -23.03 -61.20 4.10
CA GLU A 193 -23.53 -62.07 3.02
C GLU A 193 -23.17 -63.55 3.24
N LEU A 194 -22.04 -63.82 3.87
CA LEU A 194 -21.57 -65.19 4.22
C LEU A 194 -22.14 -65.67 5.58
N GLY A 195 -22.97 -64.86 6.27
CA GLY A 195 -23.54 -65.16 7.58
C GLY A 195 -22.55 -65.11 8.75
N LEU A 196 -21.36 -64.53 8.55
CA LEU A 196 -20.31 -64.44 9.55
C LEU A 196 -20.45 -63.18 10.46
N LYS A 197 -21.25 -62.20 10.01
CA LYS A 197 -21.53 -60.93 10.75
C LYS A 197 -23.03 -60.60 10.68
N GLY A 198 -23.49 -59.80 11.64
CA GLY A 198 -24.86 -59.33 11.69
C GLY A 198 -25.10 -58.01 11.00
N LYS A 199 -26.36 -57.71 10.66
CA LYS A 199 -26.76 -56.40 10.08
C LYS A 199 -26.40 -55.22 10.99
N ALA A 200 -26.38 -55.45 12.29
CA ALA A 200 -25.97 -54.43 13.28
C ALA A 200 -24.50 -54.00 13.08
N ASP A 201 -23.61 -54.98 12.79
CA ASP A 201 -22.20 -54.71 12.51
C ASP A 201 -22.03 -53.86 11.26
N VAL A 202 -22.82 -54.19 10.19
CA VAL A 202 -22.79 -53.39 8.94
C VAL A 202 -23.28 -51.96 9.21
N ALA A 203 -24.41 -51.80 9.90
CA ALA A 203 -24.93 -50.47 10.23
C ALA A 203 -23.97 -49.63 11.08
N GLN A 204 -23.22 -50.24 11.99
CA GLN A 204 -22.20 -49.55 12.78
C GLN A 204 -21.09 -49.01 11.89
N ILE A 205 -20.57 -49.80 10.93
CA ILE A 205 -19.51 -49.35 10.03
C ILE A 205 -20.04 -48.33 9.02
N GLU A 206 -21.30 -48.45 8.55
CA GLU A 206 -21.95 -47.41 7.72
C GLU A 206 -22.01 -46.05 8.45
N SER A 207 -22.35 -46.05 9.73
CA SER A 207 -22.36 -44.84 10.55
C SER A 207 -20.93 -44.26 10.69
N GLN A 208 -19.91 -45.11 10.82
CA GLN A 208 -18.52 -44.67 10.87
C GLN A 208 -18.11 -44.02 9.53
N VAL A 209 -18.39 -44.64 8.39
CA VAL A 209 -18.11 -44.09 7.05
C VAL A 209 -18.77 -42.72 6.88
N ALA A 210 -20.06 -42.58 7.27
CA ALA A 210 -20.76 -41.31 7.19
C ALA A 210 -20.08 -40.23 8.10
N GLY A 211 -19.62 -40.62 9.28
CA GLY A 211 -18.86 -39.72 10.17
C GLY A 211 -17.51 -39.29 9.59
N ASP A 212 -16.79 -40.22 8.96
CA ASP A 212 -15.49 -39.93 8.32
C ASP A 212 -15.65 -39.06 7.06
N ASP A 213 -16.72 -39.24 6.27
CA ASP A 213 -17.08 -38.38 5.14
C ASP A 213 -17.44 -36.96 5.58
N TYR A 214 -18.23 -36.84 6.64
CA TYR A 214 -18.50 -35.53 7.26
C TYR A 214 -17.20 -34.83 7.69
N ASN A 215 -16.30 -35.54 8.35
CA ASN A 215 -15.03 -34.98 8.81
C ASN A 215 -14.15 -34.52 7.63
N LEU A 216 -14.08 -35.32 6.56
CA LEU A 216 -13.35 -34.93 5.34
C LEU A 216 -13.92 -33.61 4.76
N THR A 217 -15.24 -33.56 4.58
CA THR A 217 -15.92 -32.38 4.05
C THR A 217 -15.68 -31.15 4.94
N HIS A 218 -15.71 -31.34 6.26
CA HIS A 218 -15.44 -30.26 7.21
C HIS A 218 -14.01 -29.74 7.08
N GLN A 219 -13.00 -30.63 7.04
CA GLN A 219 -11.60 -30.22 6.89
C GLN A 219 -11.36 -29.56 5.51
N GLN A 220 -12.02 -30.02 4.45
CA GLN A 220 -11.95 -29.40 3.12
C GLN A 220 -12.46 -27.94 3.14
N ASN A 221 -13.54 -27.68 3.87
CA ASN A 221 -14.06 -26.32 4.01
C ASN A 221 -13.10 -25.41 4.80
N LEU A 222 -12.46 -25.94 5.86
CA LEU A 222 -11.46 -25.21 6.62
C LEU A 222 -10.21 -24.91 5.78
N TYR A 223 -9.76 -25.87 4.98
CA TYR A 223 -8.67 -25.68 4.03
C TYR A 223 -8.99 -24.56 3.01
N ASN A 224 -10.18 -24.60 2.43
CA ASN A 224 -10.61 -23.57 1.47
C ASN A 224 -10.65 -22.17 2.13
N THR A 225 -11.12 -22.11 3.37
CA THR A 225 -11.15 -20.85 4.14
C THR A 225 -9.73 -20.35 4.44
N ALA A 226 -8.82 -21.25 4.86
CA ALA A 226 -7.41 -20.90 5.09
C ALA A 226 -6.73 -20.41 3.81
N MET A 227 -6.99 -21.07 2.67
CA MET A 227 -6.47 -20.66 1.36
C MET A 227 -6.97 -19.27 0.96
N MET A 228 -8.25 -18.97 1.17
CA MET A 228 -8.79 -17.63 0.92
C MET A 228 -8.19 -16.58 1.84
N THR A 229 -7.93 -16.93 3.10
CA THR A 229 -7.26 -16.04 4.07
C THR A 229 -5.84 -15.70 3.62
N LEU A 230 -5.08 -16.71 3.15
CA LEU A 230 -3.74 -16.52 2.59
C LEU A 230 -3.77 -15.62 1.35
N LYS A 231 -4.66 -15.90 0.39
CA LYS A 231 -4.83 -15.06 -0.82
C LYS A 231 -5.15 -13.62 -0.46
N ASN A 232 -6.06 -13.39 0.47
CA ASN A 232 -6.43 -12.06 0.92
C ASN A 232 -5.26 -11.34 1.60
N ALA A 233 -4.52 -12.04 2.47
CA ALA A 233 -3.34 -11.47 3.13
C ALA A 233 -2.24 -11.08 2.12
N MET A 234 -2.05 -11.88 1.07
CA MET A 234 -1.11 -11.60 -0.02
C MET A 234 -1.61 -10.51 -1.00
N ASN A 235 -2.89 -10.13 -0.93
CA ASN A 235 -3.56 -9.36 -2.00
C ASN A 235 -3.48 -10.07 -3.36
N TYR A 236 -3.63 -11.40 -3.35
CA TYR A 236 -3.62 -12.24 -4.54
C TYR A 236 -5.03 -12.38 -5.11
N PRO A 237 -5.24 -12.34 -6.44
CA PRO A 237 -6.55 -12.47 -7.05
C PRO A 237 -7.25 -13.78 -6.61
N SER A 238 -8.50 -13.67 -6.16
CA SER A 238 -9.26 -14.81 -5.62
C SER A 238 -9.63 -15.86 -6.68
N ASP A 239 -9.75 -15.45 -7.94
CA ASP A 239 -10.10 -16.24 -9.10
C ASP A 239 -8.96 -17.10 -9.65
N LEU A 240 -7.71 -16.74 -9.34
CA LEU A 240 -6.54 -17.48 -9.77
C LEU A 240 -6.24 -18.65 -8.81
N ALA A 241 -5.85 -19.80 -9.38
CA ALA A 241 -5.39 -20.94 -8.60
C ALA A 241 -4.08 -20.58 -7.86
N LEU A 242 -3.94 -21.08 -6.64
CA LEU A 242 -2.74 -20.95 -5.83
C LEU A 242 -2.42 -22.32 -5.24
N ASP A 243 -1.30 -22.91 -5.66
CA ASP A 243 -0.79 -24.14 -5.08
C ASP A 243 0.42 -23.82 -4.21
N VAL A 244 0.39 -24.26 -2.95
CA VAL A 244 1.44 -24.00 -1.97
C VAL A 244 2.30 -25.25 -1.73
N ASP A 245 3.60 -25.02 -1.51
CA ASP A 245 4.51 -26.08 -1.14
C ASP A 245 4.22 -26.54 0.31
N THR A 246 4.07 -27.85 0.48
CA THR A 246 3.84 -28.45 1.79
C THR A 246 5.13 -28.73 2.55
N VAL A 247 6.29 -28.58 1.89
CA VAL A 247 7.59 -28.81 2.50
C VAL A 247 7.97 -27.56 3.30
N VAL A 248 7.68 -27.57 4.59
CA VAL A 248 8.22 -26.56 5.51
C VAL A 248 9.69 -26.91 5.77
N PRO A 249 10.64 -26.01 5.45
CA PRO A 249 12.04 -26.29 5.75
C PRO A 249 12.21 -26.50 7.27
N PRO A 250 13.07 -27.44 7.67
CA PRO A 250 13.30 -27.68 9.10
C PRO A 250 13.81 -26.41 9.74
N VAL A 251 13.23 -26.07 10.89
CA VAL A 251 13.71 -24.94 11.70
C VAL A 251 15.15 -25.27 12.09
N GLN A 252 16.11 -24.56 11.51
CA GLN A 252 17.49 -24.64 11.96
C GLN A 252 17.53 -24.08 13.39
N ASP A 253 18.28 -24.74 14.26
CA ASP A 253 18.45 -24.33 15.68
C ASP A 253 19.18 -22.97 15.71
N ILE A 254 18.44 -21.89 15.51
CA ILE A 254 18.96 -20.51 15.50
C ILE A 254 19.31 -20.05 16.93
N LEU A 255 18.83 -20.78 17.94
CA LEU A 255 18.93 -20.37 19.35
C LEU A 255 20.09 -21.02 20.11
N ALA A 256 20.99 -21.72 19.42
CA ALA A 256 22.16 -22.29 20.09
C ALA A 256 23.09 -21.16 20.56
N GLU A 257 23.21 -20.98 21.86
CA GLU A 257 24.33 -20.34 22.57
C GLU A 257 24.30 -18.81 22.82
N GLU A 258 23.33 -18.03 22.33
CA GLU A 258 23.28 -16.60 22.69
C GLU A 258 22.70 -16.40 24.09
N SER A 259 23.37 -15.54 24.90
CA SER A 259 22.83 -15.17 26.22
C SER A 259 21.56 -14.33 26.08
N VAL A 260 20.63 -14.45 27.02
CA VAL A 260 19.38 -13.63 27.03
C VAL A 260 19.68 -12.14 26.94
N SER A 261 20.75 -11.67 27.59
CA SER A 261 21.19 -10.27 27.52
C SER A 261 21.62 -9.87 26.11
N ALA A 262 22.38 -10.72 25.39
CA ALA A 262 22.79 -10.44 24.02
C ALA A 262 21.59 -10.38 23.05
N ILE A 263 20.62 -11.28 23.21
CA ILE A 263 19.36 -11.26 22.44
C ILE A 263 18.57 -9.97 22.74
N GLN A 264 18.50 -9.57 24.01
CA GLN A 264 17.81 -8.34 24.41
C GLN A 264 18.50 -7.11 23.83
N ASP A 265 19.83 -7.01 23.91
CA ASP A 265 20.59 -5.88 23.36
C ASP A 265 20.44 -5.79 21.84
N TYR A 266 20.49 -6.94 21.16
CA TYR A 266 20.24 -7.00 19.72
C TYR A 266 18.81 -6.56 19.36
N ALA A 267 17.81 -7.03 20.12
CA ALA A 267 16.42 -6.66 19.91
C ALA A 267 16.20 -5.16 20.13
N MET A 268 16.76 -4.58 21.19
CA MET A 268 16.67 -3.13 21.45
C MET A 268 17.31 -2.28 20.35
N ALA A 269 18.37 -2.77 19.73
CA ALA A 269 19.09 -2.07 18.67
C ALA A 269 18.43 -2.22 17.29
N ASN A 270 17.72 -3.32 17.02
CA ASN A 270 17.29 -3.70 15.68
C ASN A 270 15.77 -3.88 15.54
N ASN A 271 15.02 -4.08 16.64
CA ASN A 271 13.58 -4.28 16.55
C ASN A 271 12.88 -2.97 16.14
N PRO A 272 12.13 -2.96 15.04
CA PRO A 272 11.48 -1.75 14.53
C PRO A 272 10.51 -1.10 15.54
N THR A 273 9.87 -1.87 16.40
CA THR A 273 8.96 -1.35 17.44
C THR A 273 9.73 -0.60 18.53
N ALA A 274 10.87 -1.13 18.98
CA ALA A 274 11.73 -0.45 19.95
C ALA A 274 12.32 0.84 19.36
N LEU A 275 12.80 0.79 18.13
CA LEU A 275 13.30 1.94 17.40
C LEU A 275 12.23 3.02 17.18
N GLN A 276 10.98 2.61 16.88
CA GLN A 276 9.84 3.52 16.75
C GLN A 276 9.60 4.30 18.04
N ALA A 277 9.60 3.63 19.20
CA ALA A 277 9.47 4.29 20.50
C ALA A 277 10.60 5.29 20.77
N ALA A 278 11.85 4.95 20.41
CA ALA A 278 12.99 5.84 20.55
C ALA A 278 12.88 7.07 19.63
N PHE A 279 12.44 6.90 18.38
CA PHE A 279 12.18 8.02 17.45
C PHE A 279 11.04 8.90 17.93
N GLN A 280 9.95 8.30 18.46
CA GLN A 280 8.82 9.03 19.02
C GLN A 280 9.23 9.89 20.21
N LEU A 281 10.08 9.38 21.10
CA LEU A 281 10.64 10.16 22.20
C LEU A 281 11.46 11.36 21.68
N LYS A 282 12.33 11.14 20.69
CA LYS A 282 13.10 12.22 20.05
C LYS A 282 12.20 13.27 19.41
N ALA A 283 11.16 12.84 18.68
CA ALA A 283 10.21 13.73 18.04
C ALA A 283 9.43 14.57 19.08
N SER A 284 8.98 13.96 20.16
CA SER A 284 8.30 14.65 21.26
C SER A 284 9.21 15.69 21.95
N LYS A 285 10.51 15.36 22.12
CA LYS A 285 11.49 16.33 22.63
C LYS A 285 11.69 17.52 21.70
N MET A 286 11.73 17.30 20.38
CA MET A 286 11.83 18.40 19.40
C MET A 286 10.56 19.24 19.42
N ASN A 287 9.35 18.65 19.51
CA ASN A 287 8.10 19.38 19.64
C ASN A 287 8.06 20.26 20.90
N TYR A 288 8.54 19.74 22.02
CA TYR A 288 8.69 20.52 23.24
C TYR A 288 9.60 21.74 23.03
N LEU A 289 10.77 21.57 22.40
CA LEU A 289 11.71 22.66 22.11
C LEU A 289 11.13 23.68 21.13
N ILE A 290 10.37 23.25 20.11
CA ILE A 290 9.64 24.14 19.19
C ILE A 290 8.63 24.98 19.96
N THR A 291 7.84 24.36 20.83
CA THR A 291 6.84 25.05 21.63
C THR A 291 7.47 26.03 22.61
N LYS A 292 8.57 25.64 23.27
CA LYS A 292 9.33 26.53 24.14
C LYS A 292 9.91 27.72 23.36
N GLY A 293 10.34 27.51 22.12
CA GLY A 293 10.84 28.56 21.23
C GLY A 293 9.80 29.64 20.89
N LYS A 294 8.50 29.33 21.00
CA LYS A 294 7.42 30.32 20.79
C LYS A 294 7.36 31.41 21.88
N LEU A 295 8.00 31.16 23.01
CA LEU A 295 8.11 32.16 24.09
C LEU A 295 9.18 33.21 23.82
N LEU A 296 10.05 32.99 22.83
CA LEU A 296 11.15 33.89 22.48
C LEU A 296 10.71 34.85 21.34
N PRO A 297 11.34 36.02 21.25
CA PRO A 297 11.03 36.97 20.19
C PRO A 297 11.36 36.39 18.81
N THR A 298 10.66 36.88 17.77
CA THR A 298 10.95 36.57 16.38
C THR A 298 11.49 37.80 15.67
N LEU A 299 12.45 37.60 14.79
CA LEU A 299 13.06 38.65 13.95
C LEU A 299 12.96 38.19 12.49
N SER A 300 12.34 38.99 11.65
CA SER A 300 12.27 38.80 10.19
C SER A 300 12.64 40.08 9.46
N VAL A 301 13.18 39.93 8.27
CA VAL A 301 13.38 41.02 7.31
C VAL A 301 12.34 40.86 6.23
N GLU A 302 11.64 41.96 5.92
CA GLU A 302 10.61 42.03 4.90
C GLU A 302 10.94 43.14 3.91
N ALA A 303 10.75 42.83 2.62
CA ALA A 303 10.87 43.78 1.54
C ALA A 303 9.68 43.56 0.57
N GLY A 304 9.11 44.64 0.08
CA GLY A 304 7.98 44.54 -0.85
C GLY A 304 7.93 45.74 -1.80
N ILE A 305 7.41 45.49 -2.96
CA ILE A 305 7.04 46.49 -3.96
C ILE A 305 5.58 46.27 -4.26
N SER A 306 4.77 47.36 -4.16
CA SER A 306 3.35 47.30 -4.49
C SER A 306 2.95 48.56 -5.29
N THR A 307 1.97 48.36 -6.14
CA THR A 307 1.29 49.45 -6.86
C THR A 307 -0.21 49.23 -6.80
N SER A 308 -0.96 50.30 -6.84
CA SER A 308 -2.41 50.23 -6.86
C SER A 308 -2.98 51.17 -7.90
N TYR A 309 -4.06 50.74 -8.53
CA TYR A 309 -4.88 51.55 -9.41
C TYR A 309 -6.20 51.81 -8.68
N PHE A 310 -6.61 53.08 -8.70
CA PHE A 310 -7.83 53.52 -8.06
C PHE A 310 -8.66 54.32 -9.07
N GLU A 311 -9.95 53.98 -9.18
CA GLU A 311 -10.90 54.68 -10.04
C GLU A 311 -12.20 55.00 -9.25
N ASN A 312 -12.59 56.26 -9.30
CA ASN A 312 -13.91 56.69 -8.85
C ASN A 312 -14.90 56.55 -10.01
N LEU A 313 -15.76 55.55 -9.91
CA LEU A 313 -16.89 55.40 -10.82
C LEU A 313 -17.93 56.41 -10.41
N LYS A 314 -17.92 57.62 -10.99
CA LYS A 314 -18.95 58.63 -10.74
C LYS A 314 -20.31 58.04 -11.12
N SER A 315 -21.22 57.99 -10.16
CA SER A 315 -22.63 57.75 -10.46
C SER A 315 -23.13 58.94 -11.28
N GLU A 316 -23.45 58.70 -12.53
CA GLU A 316 -23.90 59.72 -13.50
C GLU A 316 -25.35 60.24 -13.21
N ASN A 317 -25.95 59.83 -12.07
CA ASN A 317 -27.29 60.22 -11.65
C ASN A 317 -27.34 60.44 -10.14
N ALA A 318 -26.88 61.59 -9.68
CA ALA A 318 -27.41 62.19 -8.45
C ALA A 318 -28.03 63.53 -8.83
N PRO A 319 -29.33 63.76 -8.53
CA PRO A 319 -30.00 65.03 -8.80
C PRO A 319 -29.41 66.14 -7.95
#